data_69be051eec9e54b340700563708335e9
#
_entry.id   69be051eec9e54b340700563708335e9
#
_cell.length_a   1.000
_cell.length_b   1.000
_cell.length_c   1.000
_cell.angle_alpha   90.00
_cell.angle_beta   90.00
_cell.angle_gamma   90.00
#
_symmetry.space_group_name_H-M   'P 1'
#
loop_
_entity.id
_entity.type
_entity.pdbx_description
1 polymer ?
#
loop_
_entity_poly.entity_id
_entity_poly.type
_entity_poly.pdbx_seq_one_letter_code
_entity_poly.pdbx_strand_id
1 'polypeptide(L)'
;MPSRRSLLLGGLTLAGAGAFWGRPSKMGSGGHNDYFTKLNNVLRKNSEGRPTMVIDLDALDHNIAEVGRALGNRDLRIVAKSIPSTSLIDYVSSQSGSNKLMAFHEPFLSAMGTPQSDILFGKPMPVDAAARFYDRPALTRFNPTTQLQWLIDTPERLAQYAKLAEAKKLSMSINIEIDVGLHRGGVNDPTVLKQILQTIEQTPQLSFNGLMGYDPHVVKMPELIVGQSEEFQRVQQRYQKMLDVAQSYQSSNLTLNAAGSPTYTLWGNVQGIANELSIGSGFVKPLDFDLPSLANHRPALYIATPVLKSSKGTWTAGADWVGEVQSLWDPNRARTIFVYGGYWQAKTVSPEGLINNPLFGRSSNQEMLNASDAVDIAVDDYVFYRPTQSEFVMLQFGEILAVRKGQIEYRWKPFSWV
;
A
#
# COMPACT_ATOMS: atom_id res chain seq x y z
N MET A 1 -21.34 -63.55 -10.22
CA MET A 1 -20.99 -62.46 -9.25
C MET A 1 -19.48 -62.21 -9.33
N PRO A 2 -19.02 -60.98 -9.54
CA PRO A 2 -17.59 -60.71 -9.57
C PRO A 2 -16.96 -61.05 -8.24
N SER A 3 -15.78 -61.65 -8.25
CA SER A 3 -15.08 -62.07 -7.04
C SER A 3 -14.66 -60.83 -6.18
N ARG A 4 -14.56 -61.00 -4.86
CA ARG A 4 -14.09 -59.92 -3.96
C ARG A 4 -12.72 -59.34 -4.43
N ARG A 5 -11.86 -60.15 -5.08
CA ARG A 5 -10.60 -59.71 -5.68
C ARG A 5 -10.80 -58.77 -6.87
N SER A 6 -11.80 -59.06 -7.74
CA SER A 6 -12.10 -58.22 -8.89
C SER A 6 -12.72 -56.87 -8.50
N LEU A 7 -13.49 -56.81 -7.41
CA LEU A 7 -14.04 -55.57 -6.87
C LEU A 7 -12.95 -54.72 -6.20
N LEU A 8 -12.00 -55.33 -5.47
CA LEU A 8 -10.86 -54.63 -4.90
C LEU A 8 -9.90 -54.11 -5.97
N LEU A 9 -9.62 -54.89 -7.02
CA LEU A 9 -8.80 -54.41 -8.14
C LEU A 9 -9.51 -53.33 -8.96
N GLY A 10 -10.80 -53.44 -9.18
CA GLY A 10 -11.60 -52.38 -9.83
C GLY A 10 -11.67 -51.10 -9.02
N GLY A 11 -11.79 -51.21 -7.68
CA GLY A 11 -11.75 -50.04 -6.76
C GLY A 11 -10.40 -49.36 -6.73
N LEU A 12 -9.31 -50.13 -6.75
CA LEU A 12 -7.93 -49.59 -6.78
C LEU A 12 -7.61 -48.92 -8.12
N THR A 13 -8.12 -49.46 -9.25
CA THR A 13 -7.93 -48.84 -10.56
C THR A 13 -8.77 -47.57 -10.73
N LEU A 14 -9.99 -47.51 -10.20
CA LEU A 14 -10.83 -46.31 -10.23
C LEU A 14 -10.26 -45.23 -9.28
N ALA A 15 -9.76 -45.60 -8.09
CA ALA A 15 -9.10 -44.70 -7.19
C ALA A 15 -7.77 -44.20 -7.79
N GLY A 16 -6.99 -45.03 -8.44
CA GLY A 16 -5.78 -44.64 -9.14
C GLY A 16 -6.04 -43.73 -10.34
N ALA A 17 -7.09 -44.02 -11.14
CA ALA A 17 -7.51 -43.15 -12.26
C ALA A 17 -8.02 -41.79 -11.73
N GLY A 18 -8.83 -41.78 -10.68
CA GLY A 18 -9.30 -40.54 -10.04
C GLY A 18 -8.17 -39.69 -9.45
N ALA A 19 -7.17 -40.34 -8.83
CA ALA A 19 -5.96 -39.65 -8.37
C ALA A 19 -5.14 -39.08 -9.53
N PHE A 20 -5.03 -39.78 -10.62
CA PHE A 20 -4.31 -39.31 -11.82
C PHE A 20 -5.01 -38.11 -12.49
N TRP A 21 -6.33 -38.09 -12.51
CA TRP A 21 -7.14 -36.99 -13.08
C TRP A 21 -7.13 -35.74 -12.18
N GLY A 22 -6.94 -35.92 -10.89
CA GLY A 22 -6.81 -34.82 -9.91
C GLY A 22 -5.37 -34.31 -9.72
N ARG A 23 -4.39 -34.83 -10.46
CA ARG A 23 -2.99 -34.42 -10.34
C ARG A 23 -2.83 -32.96 -10.76
N PRO A 24 -2.20 -32.09 -9.90
CA PRO A 24 -1.92 -30.70 -10.27
C PRO A 24 -1.06 -30.61 -11.55
N SER A 25 -1.36 -29.62 -12.38
CA SER A 25 -0.50 -29.31 -13.53
C SER A 25 0.85 -28.76 -13.04
N LYS A 26 1.90 -29.04 -13.79
CA LYS A 26 3.24 -28.52 -13.53
C LYS A 26 3.25 -26.99 -13.72
N MET A 27 3.65 -26.27 -12.69
CA MET A 27 3.76 -24.82 -12.70
C MET A 27 5.21 -24.37 -12.95
N GLY A 28 5.36 -23.20 -13.56
CA GLY A 28 6.64 -22.59 -13.87
C GLY A 28 7.37 -23.24 -15.05
N SER A 29 8.20 -22.47 -15.69
CA SER A 29 9.05 -22.92 -16.80
C SER A 29 10.29 -22.03 -16.89
N GLY A 30 11.45 -22.55 -16.48
CA GLY A 30 12.71 -21.84 -16.53
C GLY A 30 12.98 -20.93 -15.31
N GLY A 31 13.87 -19.97 -15.49
CA GLY A 31 14.31 -19.03 -14.46
C GLY A 31 13.54 -17.71 -14.46
N HIS A 32 14.26 -16.66 -14.13
CA HIS A 32 13.78 -15.31 -14.23
C HIS A 32 13.57 -14.89 -15.70
N ASN A 33 12.56 -14.05 -15.95
CA ASN A 33 12.52 -13.32 -17.21
C ASN A 33 13.67 -12.30 -17.29
N ASP A 34 13.83 -11.65 -18.45
CA ASP A 34 14.93 -10.71 -18.71
C ASP A 34 15.04 -9.57 -17.68
N TYR A 35 13.88 -9.06 -17.22
CA TYR A 35 13.83 -8.00 -16.22
C TYR A 35 14.39 -8.49 -14.87
N PHE A 36 13.87 -9.58 -14.35
CA PHE A 36 14.30 -10.12 -13.06
C PHE A 36 15.69 -10.75 -13.13
N THR A 37 16.12 -11.24 -14.29
CA THR A 37 17.50 -11.70 -14.49
C THR A 37 18.50 -10.55 -14.32
N LYS A 38 18.21 -9.38 -14.93
CA LYS A 38 19.04 -8.18 -14.73
C LYS A 38 19.05 -7.74 -13.28
N LEU A 39 17.89 -7.72 -12.63
CA LEU A 39 17.76 -7.31 -11.23
C LEU A 39 18.49 -8.30 -10.30
N ASN A 40 18.37 -9.61 -10.52
CA ASN A 40 19.12 -10.64 -9.79
C ASN A 40 20.65 -10.42 -9.88
N ASN A 41 21.15 -10.18 -11.08
CA ASN A 41 22.57 -9.93 -11.31
C ASN A 41 23.08 -8.66 -10.60
N VAL A 42 22.29 -7.60 -10.56
CA VAL A 42 22.60 -6.37 -9.83
C VAL A 42 22.67 -6.63 -8.33
N LEU A 43 21.68 -7.33 -7.79
CA LEU A 43 21.59 -7.62 -6.35
C LEU A 43 22.69 -8.56 -5.89
N ARG A 44 23.02 -9.61 -6.65
CA ARG A 44 24.15 -10.52 -6.35
C ARG A 44 25.50 -9.80 -6.25
N LYS A 45 25.69 -8.73 -7.02
CA LYS A 45 26.96 -7.97 -7.03
C LYS A 45 27.01 -6.86 -5.98
N ASN A 46 25.87 -6.28 -5.64
CA ASN A 46 25.84 -4.97 -4.96
C ASN A 46 24.99 -4.93 -3.69
N SER A 47 24.28 -6.02 -3.35
CA SER A 47 23.52 -6.10 -2.09
C SER A 47 24.34 -6.79 -1.00
N GLU A 48 23.84 -6.72 0.24
CA GLU A 48 24.47 -7.35 1.41
C GLU A 48 24.05 -8.82 1.62
N GLY A 49 23.42 -9.46 0.62
CA GLY A 49 22.98 -10.87 0.73
C GLY A 49 21.87 -11.09 1.75
N ARG A 50 21.04 -10.09 2.00
CA ARG A 50 19.90 -10.14 2.92
C ARG A 50 18.60 -9.74 2.21
N PRO A 51 17.42 -10.05 2.81
CA PRO A 51 16.17 -9.53 2.29
C PRO A 51 16.17 -8.01 2.22
N THR A 52 15.74 -7.45 1.09
CA THR A 52 15.74 -6.01 0.86
C THR A 52 14.51 -5.57 0.05
N MET A 53 14.11 -4.32 0.25
CA MET A 53 13.11 -3.69 -0.62
C MET A 53 13.79 -3.12 -1.86
N VAL A 54 13.15 -3.30 -3.00
CA VAL A 54 13.61 -2.76 -4.29
C VAL A 54 12.51 -1.88 -4.87
N ILE A 55 12.90 -0.68 -5.30
CA ILE A 55 12.06 0.22 -6.09
C ILE A 55 12.68 0.33 -7.49
N ASP A 56 11.87 0.03 -8.49
CA ASP A 56 12.16 0.30 -9.89
C ASP A 56 11.83 1.77 -10.20
N LEU A 57 12.87 2.56 -10.43
CA LEU A 57 12.72 4.00 -10.70
C LEU A 57 12.12 4.28 -12.08
N ASP A 58 12.36 3.43 -13.08
CA ASP A 58 11.76 3.60 -14.40
C ASP A 58 10.23 3.40 -14.34
N ALA A 59 9.78 2.40 -13.55
CA ALA A 59 8.36 2.17 -13.30
C ALA A 59 7.75 3.25 -12.39
N LEU A 60 8.47 3.70 -11.37
CA LEU A 60 8.04 4.78 -10.47
C LEU A 60 7.84 6.08 -11.23
N ASP A 61 8.80 6.49 -12.06
CA ASP A 61 8.73 7.72 -12.88
C ASP A 61 7.57 7.66 -13.86
N HIS A 62 7.37 6.49 -14.49
CA HIS A 62 6.20 6.26 -15.33
C HIS A 62 4.89 6.48 -14.56
N ASN A 63 4.77 5.93 -13.34
CA ASN A 63 3.58 6.07 -12.52
C ASN A 63 3.35 7.52 -12.06
N ILE A 64 4.42 8.24 -11.73
CA ILE A 64 4.35 9.68 -11.40
C ILE A 64 3.81 10.47 -12.61
N ALA A 65 4.29 10.17 -13.80
CA ALA A 65 3.79 10.81 -15.02
C ALA A 65 2.33 10.48 -15.34
N GLU A 66 1.88 9.23 -15.09
CA GLU A 66 0.45 8.86 -15.21
C GLU A 66 -0.43 9.66 -14.26
N VAL A 67 0.01 9.80 -12.99
CA VAL A 67 -0.67 10.64 -12.00
C VAL A 67 -0.77 12.07 -12.51
N GLY A 68 0.34 12.68 -12.94
CA GLY A 68 0.36 14.06 -13.43
C GLY A 68 -0.62 14.31 -14.59
N ARG A 69 -0.74 13.35 -15.51
CA ARG A 69 -1.72 13.45 -16.62
C ARG A 69 -3.17 13.46 -16.16
N ALA A 70 -3.50 12.71 -15.13
CA ALA A 70 -4.87 12.59 -14.63
C ALA A 70 -5.28 13.71 -13.67
N LEU A 71 -4.34 14.44 -13.08
CA LEU A 71 -4.64 15.53 -12.14
C LEU A 71 -5.35 16.72 -12.81
N GLY A 72 -5.04 17.01 -14.09
CA GLY A 72 -5.47 18.25 -14.74
C GLY A 72 -4.91 19.47 -14.01
N ASN A 73 -5.76 20.39 -13.60
CA ASN A 73 -5.38 21.61 -12.88
C ASN A 73 -5.39 21.45 -11.35
N ARG A 74 -5.47 20.23 -10.83
CA ARG A 74 -5.52 19.97 -9.40
C ARG A 74 -4.13 19.69 -8.85
N ASP A 75 -3.97 20.01 -7.57
CA ASP A 75 -2.76 19.68 -6.85
C ASP A 75 -2.70 18.19 -6.53
N LEU A 76 -1.50 17.66 -6.49
CA LEU A 76 -1.20 16.34 -5.97
C LEU A 76 -0.91 16.44 -4.47
N ARG A 77 -1.59 15.62 -3.65
CA ARG A 77 -1.19 15.38 -2.26
C ARG A 77 -0.60 13.98 -2.12
N ILE A 78 0.67 13.92 -1.79
CA ILE A 78 1.45 12.67 -1.68
C ILE A 78 1.13 11.99 -0.36
N VAL A 79 0.57 10.77 -0.42
CA VAL A 79 0.18 9.98 0.76
C VAL A 79 1.40 9.24 1.32
N ALA A 80 2.04 9.82 2.32
CA ALA A 80 3.34 9.39 2.85
C ALA A 80 3.33 7.97 3.43
N LYS A 81 2.22 7.49 4.02
CA LYS A 81 2.14 6.14 4.59
C LYS A 81 2.39 5.04 3.56
N SER A 82 2.05 5.28 2.29
CA SER A 82 2.19 4.29 1.21
C SER A 82 3.61 4.19 0.66
N ILE A 83 4.43 5.18 0.93
CA ILE A 83 5.84 5.29 0.52
C ILE A 83 6.70 5.77 1.71
N PRO A 84 6.73 5.00 2.80
CA PRO A 84 7.19 5.45 4.11
C PRO A 84 8.72 5.59 4.21
N SER A 85 9.28 6.54 3.48
CA SER A 85 10.68 6.95 3.46
C SER A 85 10.78 8.41 3.08
N THR A 86 11.50 9.22 3.87
CA THR A 86 11.73 10.65 3.53
C THR A 86 12.34 10.80 2.16
N SER A 87 13.39 10.06 1.85
CA SER A 87 14.08 10.15 0.55
C SER A 87 13.19 9.73 -0.63
N LEU A 88 12.32 8.73 -0.44
CA LEU A 88 11.36 8.34 -1.48
C LEU A 88 10.27 9.41 -1.65
N ILE A 89 9.78 10.00 -0.54
CA ILE A 89 8.83 11.11 -0.60
C ILE A 89 9.46 12.31 -1.30
N ASP A 90 10.69 12.67 -0.95
CA ASP A 90 11.43 13.77 -1.58
C ASP A 90 11.64 13.52 -3.08
N TYR A 91 11.94 12.27 -3.47
CA TYR A 91 12.04 11.88 -4.86
C TYR A 91 10.71 12.10 -5.60
N VAL A 92 9.60 11.56 -5.07
CA VAL A 92 8.28 11.73 -5.67
C VAL A 92 7.87 13.21 -5.71
N SER A 93 8.15 13.98 -4.66
CA SER A 93 7.90 15.43 -4.60
C SER A 93 8.67 16.17 -5.67
N SER A 94 9.95 15.88 -5.83
CA SER A 94 10.81 16.50 -6.84
C SER A 94 10.35 16.17 -8.26
N GLN A 95 9.99 14.92 -8.54
CA GLN A 95 9.56 14.50 -9.88
C GLN A 95 8.16 15.00 -10.24
N SER A 96 7.26 15.13 -9.26
CA SER A 96 5.89 15.60 -9.47
C SER A 96 5.73 17.12 -9.34
N GLY A 97 6.70 17.82 -8.76
CA GLY A 97 6.61 19.24 -8.41
C GLY A 97 5.70 19.55 -7.23
N SER A 98 5.23 18.54 -6.47
CA SER A 98 4.33 18.74 -5.34
C SER A 98 5.06 18.80 -4.01
N ASN A 99 4.72 19.77 -3.19
CA ASN A 99 5.13 19.89 -1.79
C ASN A 99 4.00 19.56 -0.80
N LYS A 100 2.84 19.10 -1.30
CA LYS A 100 1.69 18.73 -0.49
C LYS A 100 1.79 17.27 -0.05
N LEU A 101 1.81 17.05 1.25
CA LEU A 101 2.00 15.74 1.87
C LEU A 101 0.79 15.36 2.73
N MET A 102 0.48 14.07 2.84
CA MET A 102 -0.51 13.55 3.78
C MET A 102 0.14 12.64 4.80
N ALA A 103 0.10 13.06 6.07
CA ALA A 103 0.66 12.33 7.21
C ALA A 103 -0.38 11.42 7.88
N PHE A 104 0.07 10.36 8.54
CA PHE A 104 -0.80 9.42 9.26
C PHE A 104 -0.27 9.03 10.65
N HIS A 105 0.97 9.40 10.95
CA HIS A 105 1.65 9.05 12.20
C HIS A 105 2.49 10.25 12.66
N GLU A 106 2.51 10.51 13.96
CA GLU A 106 3.27 11.61 14.50
C GLU A 106 4.78 11.48 14.26
N PRO A 107 5.46 10.34 14.51
CA PRO A 107 6.89 10.25 14.24
C PRO A 107 7.27 10.55 12.78
N PHE A 108 6.43 10.14 11.83
CA PHE A 108 6.65 10.42 10.40
C PHE A 108 6.39 11.89 10.06
N LEU A 109 5.39 12.52 10.70
CA LEU A 109 5.15 13.95 10.57
C LEU A 109 6.40 14.77 10.89
N SER A 110 7.04 14.47 12.02
CA SER A 110 8.27 15.17 12.46
C SER A 110 9.44 14.95 11.48
N ALA A 111 9.50 13.77 10.84
CA ALA A 111 10.60 13.42 9.94
C ALA A 111 10.45 14.00 8.51
N MET A 112 9.20 14.16 8.02
CA MET A 112 8.96 14.53 6.62
C MET A 112 8.70 16.02 6.38
N GLY A 113 8.45 16.81 7.43
CA GLY A 113 8.17 18.23 7.28
C GLY A 113 9.40 19.05 6.88
N THR A 114 9.23 19.91 5.89
CA THR A 114 10.24 20.87 5.40
C THR A 114 9.66 22.29 5.41
N PRO A 115 10.47 23.35 5.30
CA PRO A 115 9.96 24.72 5.23
C PRO A 115 8.97 24.99 4.10
N GLN A 116 8.94 24.16 3.09
CA GLN A 116 8.05 24.28 1.92
C GLN A 116 6.85 23.32 1.96
N SER A 117 6.80 22.38 2.92
CA SER A 117 5.74 21.40 2.98
C SER A 117 4.38 22.01 3.35
N ASP A 118 3.32 21.53 2.71
CA ASP A 118 1.92 21.67 3.12
C ASP A 118 1.43 20.30 3.57
N ILE A 119 1.12 20.13 4.84
CA ILE A 119 0.83 18.83 5.43
C ILE A 119 -0.61 18.76 5.91
N LEU A 120 -1.35 17.75 5.42
CA LEU A 120 -2.67 17.36 5.89
C LEU A 120 -2.58 16.03 6.63
N PHE A 121 -3.19 15.89 7.80
CA PHE A 121 -3.42 14.59 8.40
C PHE A 121 -4.52 13.83 7.66
N GLY A 122 -4.27 12.58 7.30
CA GLY A 122 -5.22 11.71 6.59
C GLY A 122 -6.10 10.86 7.50
N LYS A 123 -6.08 11.11 8.81
CA LYS A 123 -6.98 10.53 9.82
C LYS A 123 -6.95 11.38 11.09
N PRO A 124 -8.04 11.38 11.89
CA PRO A 124 -8.01 11.98 13.22
C PRO A 124 -6.93 11.34 14.09
N MET A 125 -6.17 12.19 14.82
CA MET A 125 -5.12 11.71 15.72
C MET A 125 -5.62 11.73 17.16
N PRO A 126 -5.18 10.79 18.03
CA PRO A 126 -5.37 10.90 19.46
C PRO A 126 -4.84 12.25 19.95
N VAL A 127 -5.59 12.93 20.84
CA VAL A 127 -5.21 14.26 21.34
C VAL A 127 -3.84 14.26 22.02
N ASP A 128 -3.50 13.17 22.73
CA ASP A 128 -2.19 13.03 23.38
C ASP A 128 -1.04 12.92 22.38
N ALA A 129 -1.28 12.34 21.21
CA ALA A 129 -0.27 12.29 20.15
C ALA A 129 -0.04 13.68 19.55
N ALA A 130 -1.12 14.46 19.34
CA ALA A 130 -1.02 15.85 18.91
C ALA A 130 -0.32 16.71 19.99
N ALA A 131 -0.65 16.51 21.26
CA ALA A 131 0.01 17.21 22.37
C ALA A 131 1.53 16.93 22.40
N ARG A 132 1.93 15.67 22.28
CA ARG A 132 3.36 15.26 22.24
C ARG A 132 4.10 15.84 21.05
N PHE A 133 3.45 15.95 19.90
CA PHE A 133 4.05 16.61 18.74
C PHE A 133 4.45 18.06 19.05
N TYR A 134 3.56 18.83 19.69
CA TYR A 134 3.85 20.20 20.07
C TYR A 134 4.82 20.34 21.27
N ASP A 135 5.00 19.29 22.09
CA ASP A 135 5.97 19.26 23.19
C ASP A 135 7.40 18.95 22.74
N ARG A 136 7.59 18.44 21.52
CA ARG A 136 8.92 18.14 20.97
C ARG A 136 9.57 19.43 20.48
N PRO A 137 10.62 19.93 21.14
CA PRO A 137 11.27 21.16 20.69
C PRO A 137 11.98 20.91 19.36
N ALA A 138 11.70 21.76 18.39
CA ALA A 138 12.52 21.98 17.18
C ALA A 138 12.87 20.77 16.29
N LEU A 139 12.15 19.64 16.36
CA LEU A 139 12.33 18.53 15.40
C LEU A 139 11.70 18.86 14.06
N THR A 140 10.80 19.83 14.01
CA THR A 140 10.11 20.22 12.80
C THR A 140 10.86 21.32 12.08
N ARG A 141 11.16 21.09 10.80
CA ARG A 141 11.71 22.14 9.93
C ARG A 141 10.62 23.03 9.32
N PHE A 142 9.36 22.85 9.73
CA PHE A 142 8.21 23.55 9.20
C PHE A 142 7.42 24.25 10.32
N ASN A 143 6.58 25.22 9.97
CA ASN A 143 5.72 25.94 10.88
C ASN A 143 4.35 25.25 10.98
N PRO A 144 4.02 24.53 12.06
CA PRO A 144 2.74 23.81 12.18
C PRO A 144 1.51 24.72 12.18
N THR A 145 1.66 26.00 12.52
CA THR A 145 0.53 26.97 12.49
C THR A 145 0.01 27.21 11.07
N THR A 146 0.91 27.26 10.09
CA THR A 146 0.56 27.62 8.69
C THR A 146 0.68 26.49 7.71
N GLN A 147 1.40 25.43 8.07
CA GLN A 147 1.75 24.33 7.14
C GLN A 147 1.13 22.99 7.53
N LEU A 148 0.43 22.90 8.67
CA LEU A 148 -0.18 21.65 9.15
C LEU A 148 -1.68 21.81 9.35
N GLN A 149 -2.44 20.93 8.72
CA GLN A 149 -3.89 20.81 8.86
C GLN A 149 -4.21 19.52 9.63
N TRP A 150 -4.82 19.67 10.80
CA TRP A 150 -5.30 18.56 11.62
C TRP A 150 -6.66 18.11 11.13
N LEU A 151 -6.83 16.80 10.95
CA LEU A 151 -8.12 16.23 10.55
C LEU A 151 -8.98 15.94 11.76
N ILE A 152 -10.25 16.34 11.66
CA ILE A 152 -11.31 15.92 12.61
C ILE A 152 -12.46 15.30 11.83
N ASP A 153 -13.23 14.45 12.49
CA ASP A 153 -14.38 13.74 11.94
C ASP A 153 -15.63 13.83 12.82
N THR A 154 -15.48 14.38 14.03
CA THR A 154 -16.56 14.51 15.02
C THR A 154 -16.47 15.80 15.81
N PRO A 155 -17.60 16.31 16.37
CA PRO A 155 -17.60 17.43 17.31
C PRO A 155 -16.75 17.16 18.56
N GLU A 156 -16.74 15.92 19.04
CA GLU A 156 -15.94 15.51 20.21
C GLU A 156 -14.44 15.64 19.94
N ARG A 157 -13.97 15.23 18.77
CA ARG A 157 -12.56 15.39 18.37
C ARG A 157 -12.20 16.87 18.26
N LEU A 158 -13.07 17.69 17.68
CA LEU A 158 -12.89 19.13 17.63
C LEU A 158 -12.75 19.73 19.04
N ALA A 159 -13.63 19.38 19.97
CA ALA A 159 -13.60 19.86 21.35
C ALA A 159 -12.28 19.49 22.07
N GLN A 160 -11.74 18.30 21.82
CA GLN A 160 -10.43 17.86 22.35
C GLN A 160 -9.29 18.73 21.80
N TYR A 161 -9.30 19.03 20.49
CA TYR A 161 -8.28 19.88 19.88
C TYR A 161 -8.42 21.35 20.31
N ALA A 162 -9.64 21.86 20.49
CA ALA A 162 -9.87 23.18 21.02
C ALA A 162 -9.26 23.35 22.43
N LYS A 163 -9.50 22.39 23.33
CA LYS A 163 -8.90 22.38 24.66
C LYS A 163 -7.37 22.30 24.63
N LEU A 164 -6.81 21.48 23.72
CA LEU A 164 -5.36 21.39 23.54
C LEU A 164 -4.79 22.72 23.05
N ALA A 165 -5.42 23.33 22.05
CA ALA A 165 -4.99 24.60 21.47
C ALA A 165 -5.03 25.73 22.51
N GLU A 166 -6.08 25.80 23.31
CA GLU A 166 -6.22 26.75 24.40
C GLU A 166 -5.13 26.56 25.49
N ALA A 167 -4.99 25.31 25.99
CA ALA A 167 -4.03 24.98 27.07
C ALA A 167 -2.58 25.28 26.68
N LYS A 168 -2.21 25.07 25.42
CA LYS A 168 -0.85 25.26 24.91
C LYS A 168 -0.67 26.58 24.15
N LYS A 169 -1.72 27.40 24.03
CA LYS A 169 -1.72 28.68 23.28
C LYS A 169 -1.27 28.50 21.83
N LEU A 170 -1.81 27.46 21.17
CA LEU A 170 -1.51 27.11 19.79
C LEU A 170 -2.53 27.73 18.84
N SER A 171 -2.13 27.92 17.58
CA SER A 171 -3.07 28.11 16.47
C SER A 171 -3.08 26.83 15.65
N MET A 172 -4.25 26.19 15.50
CA MET A 172 -4.40 24.91 14.80
C MET A 172 -5.34 25.07 13.61
N SER A 173 -4.84 24.68 12.43
CA SER A 173 -5.65 24.60 11.19
C SER A 173 -6.39 23.28 11.17
N ILE A 174 -7.70 23.34 10.92
CA ILE A 174 -8.60 22.20 10.97
C ILE A 174 -9.13 21.89 9.55
N ASN A 175 -8.94 20.64 9.13
CA ASN A 175 -9.63 20.06 7.98
C ASN A 175 -10.65 19.05 8.48
N ILE A 176 -11.80 18.92 7.81
CA ILE A 176 -12.90 18.06 8.26
C ILE A 176 -13.06 16.88 7.31
N GLU A 177 -12.95 15.66 7.85
CA GLU A 177 -13.30 14.45 7.11
C GLU A 177 -14.81 14.38 6.92
N ILE A 178 -15.24 14.22 5.68
CA ILE A 178 -16.65 14.00 5.31
C ILE A 178 -16.86 12.58 4.81
N ASP A 179 -17.95 11.96 5.23
CA ASP A 179 -18.34 10.64 4.73
C ASP A 179 -18.99 10.74 3.36
N VAL A 180 -18.25 10.40 2.33
CA VAL A 180 -18.73 10.40 0.94
C VAL A 180 -19.33 9.04 0.51
N GLY A 181 -19.52 8.12 1.46
CA GLY A 181 -20.14 6.80 1.22
C GLY A 181 -19.30 5.59 1.59
N LEU A 182 -18.08 5.80 2.05
CA LEU A 182 -17.21 4.71 2.56
C LEU A 182 -17.70 4.19 3.92
N HIS A 183 -18.38 5.02 4.72
CA HIS A 183 -18.88 4.72 6.07
C HIS A 183 -17.80 4.21 7.03
N ARG A 184 -16.57 4.70 6.88
CA ARG A 184 -15.45 4.40 7.76
C ARG A 184 -15.27 5.44 8.87
N GLY A 185 -15.81 6.61 8.69
CA GLY A 185 -15.74 7.81 9.54
C GLY A 185 -16.11 9.03 8.71
N GLY A 186 -16.03 10.19 9.33
CA GLY A 186 -16.35 11.46 8.68
C GLY A 186 -17.78 11.96 8.96
N VAL A 187 -17.95 13.26 8.81
CA VAL A 187 -19.23 13.94 8.98
C VAL A 187 -20.12 13.63 7.77
N ASN A 188 -21.33 13.09 8.01
CA ASN A 188 -22.31 12.76 6.96
C ASN A 188 -23.57 13.65 6.99
N ASP A 189 -23.74 14.46 8.03
CA ASP A 189 -24.88 15.36 8.20
C ASP A 189 -24.44 16.84 8.07
N PRO A 190 -25.00 17.60 7.10
CA PRO A 190 -24.76 19.03 6.97
C PRO A 190 -25.04 19.85 8.24
N THR A 191 -25.99 19.40 9.07
CA THR A 191 -26.29 20.07 10.35
C THR A 191 -25.13 19.93 11.33
N VAL A 192 -24.54 18.74 11.42
CA VAL A 192 -23.35 18.49 12.24
C VAL A 192 -22.16 19.26 11.70
N LEU A 193 -21.95 19.30 10.38
CA LEU A 193 -20.91 20.12 9.77
C LEU A 193 -21.06 21.58 10.14
N LYS A 194 -22.28 22.13 10.06
CA LYS A 194 -22.59 23.50 10.43
C LYS A 194 -22.24 23.79 11.93
N GLN A 195 -22.57 22.87 12.83
CA GLN A 195 -22.23 22.99 14.26
C GLN A 195 -20.71 23.00 14.48
N ILE A 196 -19.97 22.13 13.77
CA ILE A 196 -18.50 22.10 13.82
C ILE A 196 -17.92 23.43 13.35
N LEU A 197 -18.39 23.97 12.22
CA LEU A 197 -17.91 25.24 11.66
C LEU A 197 -18.20 26.42 12.60
N GLN A 198 -19.40 26.48 13.20
CA GLN A 198 -19.75 27.48 14.22
C GLN A 198 -18.82 27.40 15.44
N THR A 199 -18.49 26.18 15.88
CA THR A 199 -17.56 25.98 17.00
C THR A 199 -16.15 26.47 16.65
N ILE A 200 -15.68 26.21 15.41
CA ILE A 200 -14.37 26.71 14.95
C ILE A 200 -14.39 28.26 14.94
N GLU A 201 -15.44 28.87 14.38
CA GLU A 201 -15.56 30.33 14.30
C GLU A 201 -15.55 30.99 15.68
N GLN A 202 -16.12 30.33 16.71
CA GLN A 202 -16.17 30.80 18.08
C GLN A 202 -14.88 30.50 18.88
N THR A 203 -13.94 29.76 18.31
CA THR A 203 -12.68 29.34 18.97
C THR A 203 -11.49 30.03 18.33
N PRO A 204 -10.96 31.12 18.91
CA PRO A 204 -9.89 31.93 18.28
C PRO A 204 -8.59 31.16 17.94
N GLN A 205 -8.38 30.02 18.59
CA GLN A 205 -7.21 29.16 18.38
C GLN A 205 -7.36 28.22 17.18
N LEU A 206 -8.56 28.12 16.61
CA LEU A 206 -8.83 27.21 15.51
C LEU A 206 -9.14 27.99 14.22
N SER A 207 -8.74 27.43 13.08
CA SER A 207 -9.10 27.96 11.76
C SER A 207 -9.61 26.82 10.88
N PHE A 208 -10.71 27.07 10.17
CA PHE A 208 -11.22 26.12 9.18
C PHE A 208 -10.39 26.20 7.89
N ASN A 209 -9.87 25.06 7.41
CA ASN A 209 -9.01 25.02 6.22
C ASN A 209 -9.55 24.15 5.09
N GLY A 210 -10.58 23.33 5.29
CA GLY A 210 -11.14 22.57 4.20
C GLY A 210 -11.82 21.26 4.56
N LEU A 211 -12.10 20.49 3.52
CA LEU A 211 -12.77 19.20 3.59
C LEU A 211 -11.90 18.10 2.98
N MET A 212 -12.00 16.88 3.51
CA MET A 212 -11.39 15.68 2.96
C MET A 212 -12.43 14.58 2.79
N GLY A 213 -12.56 14.03 1.58
CA GLY A 213 -13.39 12.88 1.27
C GLY A 213 -12.57 11.74 0.68
N TYR A 214 -12.74 10.50 1.18
CA TYR A 214 -12.02 9.31 0.70
C TYR A 214 -12.99 8.25 0.19
N ASP A 215 -12.84 7.81 -1.05
CA ASP A 215 -13.83 7.08 -1.82
C ASP A 215 -13.37 5.74 -2.44
N PRO A 216 -12.50 4.94 -1.81
CA PRO A 216 -11.96 3.71 -2.42
C PRO A 216 -13.02 2.63 -2.65
N HIS A 217 -14.19 2.73 -2.03
CA HIS A 217 -15.30 1.80 -2.19
C HIS A 217 -15.85 1.80 -3.62
N VAL A 218 -15.79 2.92 -4.31
CA VAL A 218 -16.30 3.08 -5.69
C VAL A 218 -15.78 2.01 -6.64
N VAL A 219 -14.50 1.65 -6.56
CA VAL A 219 -13.89 0.63 -7.42
C VAL A 219 -13.96 -0.79 -6.86
N LYS A 220 -14.49 -0.96 -5.64
CA LYS A 220 -14.63 -2.26 -4.95
C LYS A 220 -16.05 -2.77 -4.92
N MET A 221 -17.02 -1.95 -5.29
CA MET A 221 -18.42 -2.35 -5.34
C MET A 221 -18.65 -3.37 -6.46
N PRO A 222 -19.35 -4.49 -6.17
CA PRO A 222 -19.78 -5.40 -7.22
C PRO A 222 -20.75 -4.67 -8.16
N GLU A 223 -20.51 -4.74 -9.47
CA GLU A 223 -21.38 -4.12 -10.50
C GLU A 223 -22.85 -4.54 -10.41
N LEU A 224 -23.12 -5.73 -9.87
CA LEU A 224 -24.46 -6.27 -9.64
C LEU A 224 -25.27 -5.51 -8.58
N ILE A 225 -24.63 -4.74 -7.70
CA ILE A 225 -25.30 -4.02 -6.60
C ILE A 225 -25.51 -2.57 -6.98
N VAL A 226 -24.45 -1.88 -7.36
CA VAL A 226 -24.47 -0.48 -7.85
C VAL A 226 -23.34 -0.34 -8.87
N GLY A 227 -23.65 0.23 -10.05
CA GLY A 227 -22.62 0.51 -11.04
C GLY A 227 -21.59 1.51 -10.52
N GLN A 228 -20.31 1.30 -10.85
CA GLN A 228 -19.22 2.19 -10.45
C GLN A 228 -19.50 3.66 -10.74
N SER A 229 -20.06 3.95 -11.93
CA SER A 229 -20.39 5.31 -12.35
C SER A 229 -21.48 5.95 -11.47
N GLU A 230 -22.50 5.18 -11.10
CA GLU A 230 -23.59 5.67 -10.25
C GLU A 230 -23.09 5.97 -8.83
N GLU A 231 -22.29 5.05 -8.24
CA GLU A 231 -21.73 5.30 -6.89
C GLU A 231 -20.76 6.48 -6.92
N PHE A 232 -19.97 6.64 -7.97
CA PHE A 232 -19.11 7.82 -8.10
C PHE A 232 -19.90 9.13 -8.21
N GLN A 233 -21.05 9.14 -8.88
CA GLN A 233 -21.95 10.30 -8.87
C GLN A 233 -22.50 10.58 -7.46
N ARG A 234 -22.85 9.54 -6.69
CA ARG A 234 -23.30 9.70 -5.30
C ARG A 234 -22.19 10.28 -4.41
N VAL A 235 -20.94 9.86 -4.62
CA VAL A 235 -19.77 10.46 -3.94
C VAL A 235 -19.69 11.95 -4.22
N GLN A 236 -19.79 12.36 -5.48
CA GLN A 236 -19.75 13.78 -5.87
C GLN A 236 -20.92 14.57 -5.25
N GLN A 237 -22.13 14.02 -5.26
CA GLN A 237 -23.30 14.67 -4.66
C GLN A 237 -23.16 14.86 -3.15
N ARG A 238 -22.65 13.83 -2.44
CA ARG A 238 -22.38 13.92 -0.99
C ARG A 238 -21.31 14.97 -0.70
N TYR A 239 -20.22 14.97 -1.47
CA TYR A 239 -19.17 15.96 -1.33
C TYR A 239 -19.70 17.37 -1.58
N GLN A 240 -20.43 17.60 -2.68
CA GLN A 240 -20.98 18.90 -3.04
C GLN A 240 -21.92 19.43 -1.95
N LYS A 241 -22.80 18.59 -1.40
CA LYS A 241 -23.70 18.98 -0.31
C LYS A 241 -22.95 19.52 0.92
N MET A 242 -21.80 18.91 1.27
CA MET A 242 -20.97 19.39 2.36
C MET A 242 -20.18 20.64 1.98
N LEU A 243 -19.72 20.71 0.73
CA LEU A 243 -19.02 21.88 0.20
C LEU A 243 -19.90 23.13 0.22
N ASP A 244 -21.17 23.02 -0.15
CA ASP A 244 -22.12 24.15 -0.11
C ASP A 244 -22.25 24.73 1.30
N VAL A 245 -22.27 23.87 2.32
CA VAL A 245 -22.27 24.30 3.73
C VAL A 245 -20.94 24.98 4.08
N ALA A 246 -19.81 24.37 3.74
CA ALA A 246 -18.48 24.90 4.05
C ALA A 246 -18.25 26.28 3.41
N GLN A 247 -18.67 26.46 2.16
CA GLN A 247 -18.53 27.73 1.41
C GLN A 247 -19.37 28.87 1.97
N SER A 248 -20.45 28.58 2.72
CA SER A 248 -21.21 29.63 3.41
C SER A 248 -20.43 30.23 4.61
N TYR A 249 -19.40 29.53 5.11
CA TYR A 249 -18.49 30.03 6.18
C TYR A 249 -17.20 30.63 5.61
N GLN A 250 -16.62 29.97 4.61
CA GLN A 250 -15.40 30.43 3.94
C GLN A 250 -15.47 30.07 2.45
N SER A 251 -15.45 31.06 1.59
CA SER A 251 -15.64 30.88 0.14
C SER A 251 -14.35 30.68 -0.64
N SER A 252 -13.18 30.92 -0.06
CA SER A 252 -11.88 30.87 -0.74
C SER A 252 -10.78 30.23 0.11
N ASN A 253 -9.72 29.79 -0.55
CA ASN A 253 -8.52 29.21 0.07
C ASN A 253 -8.76 27.92 0.87
N LEU A 254 -9.79 27.14 0.51
CA LEU A 254 -10.04 25.84 1.13
C LEU A 254 -9.21 24.76 0.48
N THR A 255 -8.66 23.87 1.29
CA THR A 255 -8.13 22.58 0.87
C THR A 255 -9.32 21.62 0.67
N LEU A 256 -9.66 21.32 -0.57
CA LEU A 256 -10.73 20.40 -0.94
C LEU A 256 -10.12 19.09 -1.45
N ASN A 257 -9.79 18.22 -0.51
CA ASN A 257 -9.11 16.96 -0.78
C ASN A 257 -10.09 15.85 -1.13
N ALA A 258 -9.80 15.08 -2.16
CA ALA A 258 -10.59 13.91 -2.56
C ALA A 258 -9.73 12.77 -3.07
N ALA A 259 -10.38 11.69 -3.45
CA ALA A 259 -9.81 10.50 -4.05
C ALA A 259 -8.84 9.69 -3.15
N GLY A 260 -8.29 8.71 -3.78
CA GLY A 260 -7.17 7.89 -3.38
C GLY A 260 -6.59 7.22 -4.61
N SER A 261 -5.51 6.47 -4.46
CA SER A 261 -4.91 5.75 -5.59
C SER A 261 -5.91 4.93 -6.42
N PRO A 262 -6.96 4.30 -5.85
CA PRO A 262 -7.92 3.55 -6.64
C PRO A 262 -8.84 4.40 -7.53
N THR A 263 -9.11 5.66 -7.15
CA THR A 263 -10.21 6.47 -7.72
C THR A 263 -9.76 7.78 -8.37
N TYR A 264 -8.50 8.18 -8.23
CA TYR A 264 -8.03 9.49 -8.70
C TYR A 264 -8.26 9.70 -10.21
N THR A 265 -8.20 8.65 -11.02
CA THR A 265 -8.47 8.73 -12.46
C THR A 265 -9.93 9.08 -12.78
N LEU A 266 -10.88 8.70 -11.91
CA LEU A 266 -12.29 9.03 -12.05
C LEU A 266 -12.52 10.53 -11.83
N TRP A 267 -11.72 11.15 -10.96
CA TRP A 267 -11.78 12.58 -10.68
C TRP A 267 -11.22 13.45 -11.81
N GLY A 268 -10.46 12.91 -12.75
CA GLY A 268 -9.83 13.65 -13.84
C GLY A 268 -10.77 14.60 -14.58
N ASN A 269 -12.02 14.21 -14.80
CA ASN A 269 -13.03 14.98 -15.52
C ASN A 269 -14.02 15.75 -14.61
N VAL A 270 -13.91 15.63 -13.27
CA VAL A 270 -14.80 16.34 -12.33
C VAL A 270 -14.30 17.76 -12.12
N GLN A 271 -15.18 18.74 -12.21
CA GLN A 271 -14.86 20.15 -12.01
C GLN A 271 -15.58 20.72 -10.77
N GLY A 272 -14.96 21.70 -10.11
CA GLY A 272 -15.61 22.54 -9.09
C GLY A 272 -15.78 21.91 -7.70
N ILE A 273 -15.45 20.62 -7.49
CA ILE A 273 -15.66 19.94 -6.19
C ILE A 273 -14.35 19.85 -5.41
N ALA A 274 -13.32 19.23 -5.99
CA ALA A 274 -12.02 19.05 -5.34
C ALA A 274 -10.93 19.84 -6.08
N ASN A 275 -10.01 20.44 -5.33
CA ASN A 275 -8.85 21.15 -5.88
C ASN A 275 -7.53 20.40 -5.67
N GLU A 276 -7.53 19.30 -4.90
CA GLU A 276 -6.39 18.41 -4.77
C GLU A 276 -6.82 16.95 -4.67
N LEU A 277 -5.95 16.04 -5.15
CA LEU A 277 -6.17 14.59 -5.10
C LEU A 277 -5.05 13.89 -4.35
N SER A 278 -5.42 12.93 -3.50
CA SER A 278 -4.48 12.17 -2.66
C SER A 278 -4.07 10.87 -3.34
N ILE A 279 -2.77 10.70 -3.60
CA ILE A 279 -2.21 9.49 -4.21
C ILE A 279 -1.01 8.98 -3.39
N GLY A 280 -0.93 7.68 -3.21
CA GLY A 280 0.17 7.02 -2.51
C GLY A 280 0.56 5.68 -3.14
N SER A 281 -0.20 4.61 -2.87
CA SER A 281 0.09 3.27 -3.39
C SER A 281 0.10 3.20 -4.92
N GLY A 282 -0.55 4.13 -5.62
CA GLY A 282 -0.50 4.25 -7.08
C GLY A 282 0.92 4.47 -7.61
N PHE A 283 1.80 5.11 -6.85
CA PHE A 283 3.19 5.32 -7.26
C PHE A 283 3.97 4.01 -7.38
N VAL A 284 3.72 3.06 -6.48
CA VAL A 284 4.47 1.79 -6.41
C VAL A 284 3.66 0.58 -6.84
N LYS A 285 2.35 0.71 -7.01
CA LYS A 285 1.40 -0.31 -7.48
C LYS A 285 1.62 -1.69 -6.85
N PRO A 286 1.37 -1.89 -5.55
CA PRO A 286 1.38 -3.22 -4.93
C PRO A 286 0.20 -4.07 -5.46
N LEU A 287 0.14 -5.37 -5.14
CA LEU A 287 -0.81 -6.34 -5.72
C LEU A 287 -2.28 -5.95 -5.55
N ASP A 288 -2.68 -5.42 -4.38
CA ASP A 288 -4.07 -5.02 -4.13
C ASP A 288 -4.50 -3.81 -4.97
N PHE A 289 -3.56 -3.23 -5.71
CA PHE A 289 -3.76 -2.13 -6.66
C PHE A 289 -3.69 -2.57 -8.13
N ASP A 290 -3.80 -3.88 -8.41
CA ASP A 290 -4.06 -4.40 -9.75
C ASP A 290 -5.54 -4.18 -10.13
N LEU A 291 -5.91 -2.91 -10.22
CA LEU A 291 -7.26 -2.43 -10.51
C LEU A 291 -7.35 -1.91 -11.95
N PRO A 292 -8.53 -2.03 -12.60
CA PRO A 292 -8.75 -1.45 -13.93
C PRO A 292 -8.42 0.06 -13.99
N SER A 293 -8.72 0.82 -12.92
CA SER A 293 -8.39 2.25 -12.81
C SER A 293 -6.89 2.54 -12.81
N LEU A 294 -6.05 1.54 -12.52
CA LEU A 294 -4.59 1.62 -12.51
C LEU A 294 -3.94 0.73 -13.59
N ALA A 295 -4.68 0.39 -14.66
CA ALA A 295 -4.18 -0.48 -15.73
C ALA A 295 -2.88 0.07 -16.37
N ASN A 296 -2.77 1.39 -16.50
CA ASN A 296 -1.59 2.04 -17.07
C ASN A 296 -0.40 2.12 -16.11
N HIS A 297 -0.60 1.91 -14.80
CA HIS A 297 0.49 1.90 -13.84
C HIS A 297 1.31 0.60 -13.93
N ARG A 298 2.58 0.70 -13.56
CA ARG A 298 3.53 -0.43 -13.54
C ARG A 298 3.87 -0.81 -12.10
N PRO A 299 3.98 -2.10 -11.75
CA PRO A 299 4.57 -2.51 -10.49
C PRO A 299 5.97 -1.94 -10.35
N ALA A 300 6.23 -1.18 -9.27
CA ALA A 300 7.52 -0.56 -9.02
C ALA A 300 8.15 -1.00 -7.69
N LEU A 301 7.47 -1.88 -6.92
CA LEU A 301 7.89 -2.28 -5.59
C LEU A 301 8.01 -3.80 -5.49
N TYR A 302 9.19 -4.27 -5.06
CA TYR A 302 9.46 -5.68 -4.85
C TYR A 302 10.21 -5.91 -3.53
N ILE A 303 10.03 -7.10 -2.95
CA ILE A 303 10.94 -7.67 -1.96
C ILE A 303 11.85 -8.63 -2.73
N ALA A 304 13.14 -8.50 -2.55
CA ALA A 304 14.14 -9.43 -3.05
C ALA A 304 14.81 -10.16 -1.88
N THR A 305 14.86 -11.48 -1.94
CA THR A 305 15.50 -12.28 -0.88
C THR A 305 16.31 -13.42 -1.46
N PRO A 306 17.55 -13.66 -0.95
CA PRO A 306 18.41 -14.72 -1.49
C PRO A 306 17.92 -16.12 -1.10
N VAL A 307 18.15 -17.06 -2.01
CA VAL A 307 18.00 -18.49 -1.76
C VAL A 307 19.13 -18.99 -0.89
N LEU A 308 18.81 -19.54 0.27
CA LEU A 308 19.78 -20.10 1.21
C LEU A 308 20.11 -21.57 0.90
N LYS A 309 19.08 -22.33 0.50
CA LYS A 309 19.17 -23.78 0.28
C LYS A 309 18.23 -24.20 -0.82
N SER A 310 18.63 -25.22 -1.57
CA SER A 310 17.78 -25.92 -2.54
C SER A 310 18.03 -27.41 -2.45
N SER A 311 16.95 -28.19 -2.41
CA SER A 311 17.02 -29.66 -2.38
C SER A 311 15.97 -30.27 -3.28
N LYS A 312 16.16 -31.53 -3.68
CA LYS A 312 15.14 -32.34 -4.38
C LYS A 312 14.08 -32.80 -3.39
N GLY A 313 12.85 -32.94 -3.87
CA GLY A 313 11.70 -33.38 -3.08
C GLY A 313 11.16 -32.31 -2.13
N THR A 314 10.15 -32.70 -1.38
CA THR A 314 9.61 -31.92 -0.26
C THR A 314 9.72 -32.71 1.04
N TRP A 315 9.82 -32.01 2.17
CA TRP A 315 10.08 -32.63 3.47
C TRP A 315 8.94 -32.29 4.44
N THR A 316 8.51 -33.29 5.19
CA THR A 316 7.53 -33.12 6.26
C THR A 316 8.17 -33.59 7.56
N ALA A 317 8.37 -32.69 8.51
CA ALA A 317 9.02 -32.99 9.79
C ALA A 317 8.28 -34.13 10.52
N GLY A 318 9.03 -35.19 10.88
CA GLY A 318 8.49 -36.37 11.55
C GLY A 318 7.71 -37.35 10.67
N ALA A 319 7.62 -37.09 9.36
CA ALA A 319 6.90 -37.95 8.40
C ALA A 319 7.50 -37.86 6.99
N ASP A 320 8.76 -38.28 6.83
CA ASP A 320 9.50 -38.13 5.55
C ASP A 320 8.79 -38.79 4.37
N TRP A 321 8.17 -39.97 4.59
CA TRP A 321 7.37 -40.65 3.57
C TRP A 321 6.21 -39.84 2.99
N VAL A 322 5.63 -38.91 3.80
CA VAL A 322 4.55 -38.02 3.30
C VAL A 322 5.10 -37.07 2.25
N GLY A 323 6.30 -36.53 2.47
CA GLY A 323 6.97 -35.67 1.50
C GLY A 323 7.26 -36.39 0.19
N GLU A 324 7.71 -37.65 0.25
CA GLU A 324 7.95 -38.46 -0.94
C GLU A 324 6.67 -38.70 -1.74
N VAL A 325 5.57 -39.11 -1.08
CA VAL A 325 4.26 -39.31 -1.73
C VAL A 325 3.74 -37.99 -2.35
N GLN A 326 3.88 -36.88 -1.65
CA GLN A 326 3.48 -35.58 -2.17
C GLN A 326 4.28 -35.19 -3.41
N SER A 327 5.59 -35.39 -3.42
CA SER A 327 6.46 -35.08 -4.56
C SER A 327 6.14 -35.93 -5.79
N LEU A 328 5.71 -37.19 -5.58
CA LEU A 328 5.29 -38.10 -6.66
C LEU A 328 3.95 -37.68 -7.27
N TRP A 329 3.01 -37.20 -6.45
CA TRP A 329 1.68 -36.83 -6.92
C TRP A 329 1.63 -35.40 -7.46
N ASP A 330 2.23 -34.42 -6.75
CA ASP A 330 2.25 -32.99 -7.13
C ASP A 330 3.63 -32.61 -7.70
N PRO A 331 3.76 -32.43 -9.03
CA PRO A 331 5.04 -32.05 -9.65
C PRO A 331 5.60 -30.73 -9.14
N ASN A 332 4.77 -29.88 -8.53
CA ASN A 332 5.19 -28.59 -7.97
C ASN A 332 5.87 -28.72 -6.60
N ARG A 333 6.03 -29.94 -6.12
CA ARG A 333 6.76 -30.31 -4.90
C ARG A 333 8.02 -31.11 -5.18
N ALA A 334 8.48 -31.11 -6.43
CA ALA A 334 9.71 -31.81 -6.84
C ALA A 334 10.99 -31.18 -6.25
N ARG A 335 10.92 -29.92 -5.85
CA ARG A 335 12.03 -29.18 -5.21
C ARG A 335 11.53 -28.42 -3.99
N THR A 336 12.42 -28.29 -3.02
CA THR A 336 12.30 -27.43 -1.83
C THR A 336 13.36 -26.35 -1.88
N ILE A 337 12.95 -25.12 -1.65
CA ILE A 337 13.78 -23.92 -1.68
C ILE A 337 13.56 -23.16 -0.38
N PHE A 338 14.62 -22.86 0.34
CA PHE A 338 14.57 -22.00 1.51
C PHE A 338 15.14 -20.63 1.18
N VAL A 339 14.33 -19.59 1.44
CA VAL A 339 14.75 -18.20 1.27
C VAL A 339 15.08 -17.58 2.62
N TYR A 340 15.90 -16.56 2.62
CA TYR A 340 16.23 -15.80 3.82
C TYR A 340 15.03 -14.91 4.21
N GLY A 341 14.59 -14.99 5.46
CA GLY A 341 13.38 -14.31 5.91
C GLY A 341 12.12 -14.96 5.35
N GLY A 342 11.04 -14.18 5.23
CA GLY A 342 9.74 -14.64 4.74
C GLY A 342 8.58 -14.10 5.58
N TYR A 343 7.40 -14.75 5.42
CA TYR A 343 6.16 -14.41 6.12
C TYR A 343 5.68 -12.97 5.88
N TRP A 344 6.11 -12.37 4.77
CA TRP A 344 5.61 -11.05 4.38
C TRP A 344 4.21 -11.14 3.78
N GLN A 345 3.46 -10.07 3.87
CA GLN A 345 2.22 -9.88 3.10
C GLN A 345 2.57 -9.59 1.63
N ALA A 346 3.02 -10.61 0.95
CA ALA A 346 3.51 -10.55 -0.43
C ALA A 346 3.34 -11.92 -1.11
N LYS A 347 3.33 -11.91 -2.44
CA LYS A 347 3.32 -13.12 -3.28
C LYS A 347 4.59 -13.19 -4.11
N THR A 348 5.12 -14.40 -4.31
CA THR A 348 6.22 -14.66 -5.24
C THR A 348 5.81 -14.26 -6.65
N VAL A 349 6.70 -13.60 -7.38
CA VAL A 349 6.48 -13.18 -8.76
C VAL A 349 7.60 -13.63 -9.70
N SER A 350 8.79 -13.94 -9.18
CA SER A 350 9.88 -14.45 -10.00
C SER A 350 10.91 -15.24 -9.18
N PRO A 351 11.37 -16.41 -9.69
CA PRO A 351 10.84 -17.10 -10.87
C PRO A 351 9.41 -17.56 -10.67
N GLU A 352 8.68 -17.77 -11.77
CA GLU A 352 7.32 -18.29 -11.72
C GLU A 352 7.30 -19.74 -11.25
N GLY A 353 6.20 -20.16 -10.60
CA GLY A 353 6.01 -21.55 -10.16
C GLY A 353 6.52 -21.84 -8.74
N LEU A 354 6.96 -20.82 -7.99
CA LEU A 354 7.24 -20.94 -6.57
C LEU A 354 5.94 -20.88 -5.75
N ILE A 355 5.71 -21.86 -4.89
CA ILE A 355 4.53 -21.94 -4.02
C ILE A 355 4.94 -22.12 -2.56
N ASN A 356 4.16 -21.56 -1.65
CA ASN A 356 4.34 -21.78 -0.23
C ASN A 356 4.03 -23.23 0.15
N ASN A 357 4.75 -23.78 1.11
CA ASN A 357 4.44 -25.09 1.66
C ASN A 357 3.41 -24.96 2.79
N PRO A 358 2.17 -25.48 2.61
CA PRO A 358 1.12 -25.31 3.62
C PRO A 358 1.34 -26.18 4.88
N LEU A 359 2.08 -27.28 4.77
CA LEU A 359 2.34 -28.18 5.90
C LEU A 359 3.47 -27.65 6.78
N PHE A 360 4.52 -27.11 6.17
CA PHE A 360 5.63 -26.49 6.91
C PHE A 360 5.21 -25.12 7.48
N GLY A 361 4.29 -24.43 6.80
CA GLY A 361 3.80 -23.11 7.17
C GLY A 361 4.74 -21.96 6.77
N ARG A 362 4.41 -20.78 7.27
CA ARG A 362 5.17 -19.56 7.00
C ARG A 362 6.26 -19.35 8.06
N SER A 363 7.39 -18.80 7.66
CA SER A 363 8.51 -18.52 8.57
C SER A 363 9.10 -17.14 8.29
N SER A 364 9.39 -16.39 9.35
CA SER A 364 10.05 -15.08 9.25
C SER A 364 11.59 -15.19 9.18
N ASN A 365 12.15 -16.37 9.42
CA ASN A 365 13.59 -16.61 9.42
C ASN A 365 14.07 -17.29 8.13
N GLN A 366 13.49 -18.46 7.80
CA GLN A 366 13.78 -19.23 6.58
C GLN A 366 12.47 -19.77 6.04
N GLU A 367 11.84 -19.07 5.11
CA GLU A 367 10.58 -19.52 4.51
C GLU A 367 10.85 -20.65 3.51
N MET A 368 10.04 -21.71 3.64
CA MET A 368 10.08 -22.86 2.74
C MET A 368 9.13 -22.64 1.57
N LEU A 369 9.67 -22.72 0.37
CA LEU A 369 8.94 -22.73 -0.88
C LEU A 369 9.11 -24.09 -1.57
N ASN A 370 8.10 -24.49 -2.32
CA ASN A 370 8.17 -25.62 -3.24
C ASN A 370 8.17 -25.14 -4.68
N ALA A 371 8.72 -25.97 -5.55
CA ALA A 371 8.77 -25.73 -6.98
C ALA A 371 8.76 -27.03 -7.77
N SER A 372 8.37 -26.95 -9.01
CA SER A 372 8.61 -28.03 -9.98
C SER A 372 10.11 -28.09 -10.35
N ASP A 373 10.54 -29.19 -10.95
CA ASP A 373 11.89 -29.36 -11.50
C ASP A 373 12.16 -28.47 -12.74
N ALA A 374 11.11 -27.85 -13.30
CA ALA A 374 11.24 -26.91 -14.40
C ALA A 374 11.62 -25.49 -13.95
N VAL A 375 11.48 -25.18 -12.66
CA VAL A 375 11.89 -23.86 -12.12
C VAL A 375 13.40 -23.84 -11.97
N ASP A 376 14.07 -22.92 -12.68
CA ASP A 376 15.51 -22.74 -12.63
C ASP A 376 15.88 -21.60 -11.69
N ILE A 377 16.40 -21.95 -10.52
CA ILE A 377 16.93 -21.02 -9.51
C ILE A 377 18.01 -21.73 -8.69
N ALA A 378 19.12 -21.06 -8.48
CA ALA A 378 20.26 -21.55 -7.72
C ALA A 378 20.30 -20.94 -6.31
N VAL A 379 21.17 -21.51 -5.45
CA VAL A 379 21.57 -20.87 -4.18
C VAL A 379 22.25 -19.55 -4.50
N ASP A 380 22.01 -18.53 -3.66
CA ASP A 380 22.43 -17.13 -3.81
C ASP A 380 21.71 -16.33 -4.91
N ASP A 381 20.83 -16.94 -5.73
CA ASP A 381 19.89 -16.18 -6.54
C ASP A 381 18.79 -15.58 -5.67
N TYR A 382 18.20 -14.50 -6.13
CA TYR A 382 17.11 -13.83 -5.42
C TYR A 382 15.73 -14.31 -5.88
N VAL A 383 14.87 -14.63 -4.94
CA VAL A 383 13.42 -14.74 -5.19
C VAL A 383 12.81 -13.36 -5.03
N PHE A 384 11.95 -12.99 -5.97
CA PHE A 384 11.24 -11.72 -5.95
C PHE A 384 9.79 -11.92 -5.54
N TYR A 385 9.36 -11.07 -4.60
CA TYR A 385 7.98 -11.00 -4.16
C TYR A 385 7.42 -9.62 -4.47
N ARG A 386 6.13 -9.58 -4.79
CA ARG A 386 5.38 -8.32 -4.88
C ARG A 386 4.50 -8.18 -3.64
N PRO A 387 4.65 -7.12 -2.85
CA PRO A 387 3.80 -6.87 -1.68
C PRO A 387 2.33 -6.73 -2.06
N THR A 388 1.42 -7.18 -1.17
CA THR A 388 -0.03 -6.91 -1.33
C THR A 388 -0.33 -5.45 -1.05
N GLN A 389 0.31 -4.88 -0.02
CA GLN A 389 0.28 -3.47 0.38
C GLN A 389 1.70 -2.96 0.55
N SER A 390 1.95 -1.67 0.33
CA SER A 390 3.29 -1.09 0.46
C SER A 390 3.64 -0.63 1.87
N GLU A 391 2.67 -0.25 2.67
CA GLU A 391 2.81 0.50 3.92
C GLU A 391 3.71 -0.19 4.95
N PHE A 392 3.16 -1.10 5.77
CA PHE A 392 3.91 -1.77 6.84
C PHE A 392 5.00 -2.72 6.36
N VAL A 393 4.86 -3.28 5.16
CA VAL A 393 5.88 -4.17 4.60
C VAL A 393 7.18 -3.42 4.41
N MET A 394 7.12 -2.21 3.87
CA MET A 394 8.31 -1.39 3.63
C MET A 394 9.08 -1.06 4.93
N LEU A 395 8.36 -0.87 6.04
CA LEU A 395 8.93 -0.58 7.36
C LEU A 395 9.65 -1.77 8.03
N GLN A 396 9.50 -2.98 7.48
CA GLN A 396 10.16 -4.18 7.99
C GLN A 396 11.61 -4.33 7.50
N PHE A 397 12.05 -3.49 6.58
CA PHE A 397 13.37 -3.57 5.96
C PHE A 397 14.26 -2.41 6.39
N GLY A 398 15.57 -2.67 6.50
CA GLY A 398 16.55 -1.66 6.91
C GLY A 398 16.93 -0.68 5.80
N GLU A 399 16.70 -1.06 4.54
CA GLU A 399 16.98 -0.22 3.38
C GLU A 399 16.02 -0.48 2.23
N ILE A 400 15.98 0.49 1.32
CA ILE A 400 15.26 0.43 0.04
C ILE A 400 16.30 0.70 -1.05
N LEU A 401 16.49 -0.26 -1.95
CA LEU A 401 17.36 -0.11 -3.11
C LEU A 401 16.56 0.48 -4.28
N ALA A 402 16.89 1.69 -4.70
CA ALA A 402 16.28 2.31 -5.86
C ALA A 402 17.12 1.99 -7.10
N VAL A 403 16.52 1.25 -8.04
CA VAL A 403 17.22 0.68 -9.19
C VAL A 403 16.68 1.31 -10.48
N ARG A 404 17.60 1.72 -11.37
CA ARG A 404 17.30 2.19 -12.72
C ARG A 404 18.19 1.49 -13.74
N LYS A 405 17.61 0.98 -14.82
CA LYS A 405 18.35 0.34 -15.94
C LYS A 405 19.43 -0.65 -15.47
N GLY A 406 19.11 -1.43 -14.42
CA GLY A 406 20.03 -2.43 -13.90
C GLY A 406 21.20 -1.88 -13.07
N GLN A 407 21.05 -0.71 -12.47
CA GLN A 407 22.03 -0.12 -11.54
C GLN A 407 21.31 0.40 -10.29
N ILE A 408 21.93 0.27 -9.13
CA ILE A 408 21.44 0.89 -7.89
C ILE A 408 21.86 2.35 -7.91
N GLU A 409 20.89 3.27 -8.09
CA GLU A 409 21.14 4.70 -8.05
C GLU A 409 21.13 5.25 -6.63
N TYR A 410 20.20 4.76 -5.79
CA TYR A 410 20.07 5.25 -4.42
C TYR A 410 19.88 4.09 -3.44
N ARG A 411 20.29 4.35 -2.19
CA ARG A 411 20.00 3.53 -1.01
C ARG A 411 19.26 4.41 -0.02
N TRP A 412 17.97 4.17 0.12
CA TRP A 412 17.09 4.92 1.00
C TRP A 412 16.80 4.14 2.27
N LYS A 413 16.43 4.86 3.31
CA LYS A 413 15.96 4.24 4.56
C LYS A 413 14.45 4.44 4.68
N PRO A 414 13.68 3.40 5.08
CA PRO A 414 12.30 3.61 5.51
C PRO A 414 12.26 4.46 6.77
N PHE A 415 11.08 4.98 7.11
CA PHE A 415 10.88 5.63 8.39
C PHE A 415 11.23 4.69 9.55
N SER A 416 11.79 5.26 10.62
CA SER A 416 11.96 4.57 11.90
C SER A 416 10.77 4.83 12.81
N TRP A 417 10.35 3.82 13.56
CA TRP A 417 9.36 3.97 14.63
C TRP A 417 9.97 4.58 15.93
N VAL A 418 11.27 4.76 15.95
CA VAL A 418 12.03 5.21 17.13
C VAL A 418 12.66 6.57 16.86
#